data_21c39f4df7987c1a7f405b124d581839
#
_entry.id   21c39f4df7987c1a7f405b124d581839
#
_cell.length_a   1.000
_cell.length_b   1.000
_cell.length_c   1.000
_cell.angle_alpha   90.00
_cell.angle_beta   90.00
_cell.angle_gamma   90.00
#
_symmetry.space_group_name_H-M   'P 1'
#
loop_
_entity.id
_entity.type
_entity.pdbx_description
1 polymer ?
#
loop_
_entity_poly.entity_id
_entity_poly.type
_entity_poly.pdbx_seq_one_letter_code
_entity_poly.pdbx_strand_id
1 'polypeptide(L)'
;MVSNTTDWMWGGLENLIATAAELAGDQMVIARAEALRPYVAAVGTEIEDSRRLPPALLDKLHDAGLFRLLLPRSTNGIETDPITFFHVIETIAKADASTAWCLSQAGGCAMSAAYLDLPVACAIFEDPRAVLAWGPGPKVSAIECEGGYRVTGVWSFASGGRHATWLGAHCPIIAADGTPRLEANGMPQERTMLVRTEDVEWTDIWNTVGLRGTASDQFALKDFFVRTDHSMTREFDRECRESGPLYRMGAGTCYQVGFAGVACGIARSVLDDFIEVARNKVPRGARGTLRDNAVVQTGLAQAEVNLRAARGFVLQSMADIWQDLVAGDTITVAQRITVRMAATNAIHKAREAVDFAYNAAGATAIFESHPLERRFRDIHTVTQQLQGQIRHFETVGAWMMGAEADLTFV
;
A
#
# COMPACT_ATOMS: atom_id res chain seq x y z
N MET A 1 -27.59 23.93 -12.22
CA MET A 1 -27.92 24.11 -10.79
C MET A 1 -26.76 23.54 -10.02
N VAL A 2 -25.89 24.40 -9.47
CA VAL A 2 -24.73 24.00 -8.68
C VAL A 2 -25.26 23.43 -7.37
N SER A 3 -25.18 22.13 -7.15
CA SER A 3 -25.52 21.53 -5.85
C SER A 3 -24.55 22.10 -4.81
N ASN A 4 -25.08 22.48 -3.68
CA ASN A 4 -24.38 23.12 -2.57
C ASN A 4 -23.20 22.24 -2.15
N THR A 5 -21.96 22.66 -2.44
CA THR A 5 -20.72 21.94 -2.21
C THR A 5 -20.37 21.73 -0.73
N THR A 6 -21.17 22.27 0.20
CA THR A 6 -20.96 22.18 1.65
C THR A 6 -21.69 20.99 2.32
N ASP A 7 -22.67 20.39 1.67
CA ASP A 7 -23.46 19.30 2.29
C ASP A 7 -22.66 17.99 2.44
N TRP A 8 -21.62 17.80 1.65
CA TRP A 8 -20.76 16.59 1.75
C TRP A 8 -19.79 16.63 2.96
N MET A 9 -19.43 17.83 3.45
CA MET A 9 -18.49 17.95 4.60
C MET A 9 -19.15 17.71 5.94
N TRP A 10 -20.47 17.96 6.05
CA TRP A 10 -21.19 17.92 7.33
C TRP A 10 -22.54 17.22 7.23
N GLY A 11 -22.99 16.89 6.02
CA GLY A 11 -24.24 16.17 5.79
C GLY A 11 -24.12 14.73 6.27
N GLY A 12 -24.82 14.42 7.36
CA GLY A 12 -24.95 13.06 7.85
C GLY A 12 -24.14 12.67 9.08
N LEU A 13 -23.52 13.60 9.80
CA LEU A 13 -22.85 13.30 11.08
C LEU A 13 -23.76 12.64 12.14
N GLU A 14 -25.07 12.69 11.95
CA GLU A 14 -26.04 12.09 12.88
C GLU A 14 -26.19 10.57 12.74
N ASN A 15 -25.62 9.95 11.65
CA ASN A 15 -25.75 8.52 11.37
C ASN A 15 -24.41 7.78 11.21
N LEU A 16 -23.25 8.41 11.39
CA LEU A 16 -21.96 7.92 10.92
C LEU A 16 -20.88 7.89 12.00
N ILE A 17 -21.15 7.23 13.11
CA ILE A 17 -20.06 6.72 13.95
C ILE A 17 -20.06 5.21 13.75
N ALA A 18 -19.13 4.72 12.91
CA ALA A 18 -18.88 3.28 12.82
C ALA A 18 -18.67 2.72 14.24
N THR A 19 -19.33 1.63 14.53
CA THR A 19 -19.22 0.99 15.84
C THR A 19 -17.79 0.51 16.09
N ALA A 20 -17.42 0.32 17.35
CA ALA A 20 -16.13 -0.25 17.69
C ALA A 20 -15.91 -1.63 17.02
N ALA A 21 -16.98 -2.40 16.78
CA ALA A 21 -16.89 -3.68 16.09
C ALA A 21 -16.58 -3.51 14.59
N GLU A 22 -17.20 -2.56 13.92
CA GLU A 22 -16.94 -2.26 12.50
C GLU A 22 -15.51 -1.74 12.28
N LEU A 23 -14.98 -0.95 13.20
CA LEU A 23 -13.59 -0.47 13.14
C LEU A 23 -12.56 -1.53 13.56
N ALA A 24 -12.98 -2.64 14.15
CA ALA A 24 -12.08 -3.67 14.64
C ALA A 24 -11.58 -4.64 13.57
N GLY A 25 -12.33 -4.80 12.46
CA GLY A 25 -12.05 -5.77 11.41
C GLY A 25 -12.18 -7.25 11.84
N ASP A 26 -11.81 -8.17 10.95
CA ASP A 26 -11.81 -9.62 11.23
C ASP A 26 -10.66 -9.99 12.16
N GLN A 27 -10.99 -10.22 13.43
CA GLN A 27 -10.02 -10.55 14.48
C GLN A 27 -9.29 -11.86 14.24
N MET A 28 -9.88 -12.82 13.52
CA MET A 28 -9.22 -14.10 13.19
C MET A 28 -8.10 -13.90 12.18
N VAL A 29 -8.31 -13.03 11.21
CA VAL A 29 -7.29 -12.68 10.19
C VAL A 29 -6.19 -11.83 10.82
N ILE A 30 -6.54 -10.84 11.64
CA ILE A 30 -5.59 -9.97 12.34
C ILE A 30 -4.72 -10.77 13.31
N ALA A 31 -5.28 -11.74 14.02
CA ALA A 31 -4.54 -12.61 14.96
C ALA A 31 -3.42 -13.41 14.26
N ARG A 32 -3.56 -13.75 12.97
CA ARG A 32 -2.48 -14.40 12.19
C ARG A 32 -1.26 -13.47 12.05
N ALA A 33 -1.49 -12.19 11.80
CA ALA A 33 -0.42 -11.20 11.72
C ALA A 33 0.22 -10.95 13.10
N GLU A 34 -0.60 -10.85 14.17
CA GLU A 34 -0.08 -10.69 15.52
C GLU A 34 0.79 -11.89 15.96
N ALA A 35 0.40 -13.12 15.61
CA ALA A 35 1.19 -14.31 15.89
C ALA A 35 2.55 -14.32 15.19
N LEU A 36 2.64 -13.72 13.99
CA LEU A 36 3.88 -13.65 13.22
C LEU A 36 4.77 -12.47 13.61
N ARG A 37 4.23 -11.43 14.22
CA ARG A 37 4.95 -10.19 14.54
C ARG A 37 6.27 -10.40 15.27
N PRO A 38 6.38 -11.27 16.31
CA PRO A 38 7.66 -11.51 16.99
C PRO A 38 8.73 -12.11 16.07
N TYR A 39 8.33 -13.02 15.18
CA TYR A 39 9.25 -13.63 14.23
C TYR A 39 9.73 -12.61 13.17
N VAL A 40 8.81 -11.81 12.62
CA VAL A 40 9.15 -10.73 11.68
C VAL A 40 10.15 -9.75 12.29
N ALA A 41 9.94 -9.35 13.55
CA ALA A 41 10.87 -8.47 14.28
C ALA A 41 12.25 -9.12 14.45
N ALA A 42 12.30 -10.42 14.76
CA ALA A 42 13.55 -11.14 15.01
C ALA A 42 14.44 -11.25 13.75
N VAL A 43 13.85 -11.31 12.56
CA VAL A 43 14.60 -11.40 11.27
C VAL A 43 14.81 -10.04 10.60
N GLY A 44 14.45 -8.93 11.26
CA GLY A 44 14.48 -7.59 10.65
C GLY A 44 15.89 -7.15 10.19
N THR A 45 16.95 -7.53 10.87
CA THR A 45 18.34 -7.26 10.45
C THR A 45 18.69 -8.09 9.21
N GLU A 46 18.29 -9.35 9.16
CA GLU A 46 18.49 -10.20 7.97
C GLU A 46 17.77 -9.64 6.74
N ILE A 47 16.54 -9.12 6.91
CA ILE A 47 15.77 -8.45 5.85
C ILE A 47 16.54 -7.24 5.32
N GLU A 48 17.05 -6.39 6.21
CA GLU A 48 17.81 -5.19 5.87
C GLU A 48 19.09 -5.52 5.09
N ASP A 49 19.90 -6.44 5.62
CA ASP A 49 21.22 -6.81 5.08
C ASP A 49 21.11 -7.55 3.75
N SER A 50 20.17 -8.49 3.64
CA SER A 50 19.93 -9.26 2.42
C SER A 50 19.13 -8.50 1.35
N ARG A 51 18.54 -7.37 1.72
CA ARG A 51 17.65 -6.55 0.88
C ARG A 51 16.52 -7.37 0.25
N ARG A 52 15.95 -8.31 1.00
CA ARG A 52 14.79 -9.15 0.61
C ARG A 52 14.17 -9.83 1.82
N LEU A 53 12.99 -10.35 1.65
CA LEU A 53 12.37 -11.20 2.66
C LEU A 53 13.06 -12.59 2.65
N PRO A 54 13.52 -13.09 3.81
CA PRO A 54 14.13 -14.42 3.91
C PRO A 54 13.13 -15.54 3.55
N PRO A 55 13.57 -16.66 2.95
CA PRO A 55 12.69 -17.77 2.58
C PRO A 55 11.82 -18.30 3.73
N ALA A 56 12.42 -18.45 4.92
CA ALA A 56 11.69 -18.93 6.10
C ALA A 56 10.61 -17.96 6.58
N LEU A 57 10.79 -16.64 6.37
CA LEU A 57 9.74 -15.65 6.63
C LEU A 57 8.63 -15.76 5.56
N LEU A 58 8.99 -15.88 4.28
CA LEU A 58 8.05 -16.07 3.20
C LEU A 58 7.15 -17.28 3.44
N ASP A 59 7.72 -18.42 3.85
CA ASP A 59 6.96 -19.62 4.19
C ASP A 59 5.90 -19.33 5.24
N LYS A 60 6.26 -18.65 6.32
CA LYS A 60 5.31 -18.30 7.39
C LYS A 60 4.22 -17.33 6.95
N LEU A 61 4.56 -16.35 6.09
CA LEU A 61 3.59 -15.39 5.56
C LEU A 61 2.58 -16.10 4.62
N HIS A 62 3.04 -17.05 3.81
CA HIS A 62 2.20 -17.88 2.94
C HIS A 62 1.30 -18.79 3.77
N ASP A 63 1.85 -19.50 4.75
CA ASP A 63 1.09 -20.42 5.62
C ASP A 63 0.00 -19.68 6.42
N ALA A 64 0.25 -18.42 6.79
CA ALA A 64 -0.73 -17.55 7.41
C ALA A 64 -1.74 -16.95 6.43
N GLY A 65 -1.55 -17.11 5.12
CA GLY A 65 -2.40 -16.57 4.06
C GLY A 65 -2.27 -15.06 3.83
N LEU A 66 -1.23 -14.41 4.34
CA LEU A 66 -1.13 -12.94 4.32
C LEU A 66 -0.86 -12.36 2.92
N PHE A 67 -0.41 -13.15 1.95
CA PHE A 67 -0.35 -12.75 0.54
C PHE A 67 -1.69 -12.88 -0.19
N ARG A 68 -2.72 -13.45 0.44
CA ARG A 68 -4.02 -13.72 -0.17
C ARG A 68 -5.17 -12.86 0.40
N LEU A 69 -4.84 -11.79 1.12
CA LEU A 69 -5.82 -10.95 1.82
C LEU A 69 -6.87 -10.35 0.89
N LEU A 70 -6.44 -9.77 -0.24
CA LEU A 70 -7.32 -9.10 -1.21
C LEU A 70 -7.57 -9.93 -2.48
N LEU A 71 -7.07 -11.17 -2.53
CA LEU A 71 -7.34 -12.10 -3.62
C LEU A 71 -8.78 -12.59 -3.55
N PRO A 72 -9.51 -12.72 -4.69
CA PRO A 72 -10.88 -13.24 -4.72
C PRO A 72 -11.03 -14.63 -4.11
N ARG A 73 -12.15 -14.86 -3.46
CA ARG A 73 -12.51 -16.20 -2.95
C ARG A 73 -12.63 -17.23 -4.07
N SER A 74 -13.04 -16.81 -5.26
CA SER A 74 -13.11 -17.66 -6.47
C SER A 74 -11.75 -18.26 -6.86
N THR A 75 -10.64 -17.64 -6.43
CA THR A 75 -9.25 -18.09 -6.63
C THR A 75 -8.55 -18.45 -5.30
N ASN A 76 -9.31 -18.94 -4.32
CA ASN A 76 -8.85 -19.30 -2.98
C ASN A 76 -8.25 -18.13 -2.17
N GLY A 77 -8.71 -16.90 -2.41
CA GLY A 77 -8.36 -15.73 -1.61
C GLY A 77 -9.16 -15.62 -0.33
N ILE A 78 -8.70 -14.74 0.58
CA ILE A 78 -9.44 -14.40 1.80
C ILE A 78 -10.54 -13.39 1.47
N GLU A 79 -10.27 -12.47 0.56
CA GLU A 79 -11.18 -11.39 0.17
C GLU A 79 -11.67 -10.60 1.39
N THR A 80 -10.70 -10.11 2.15
CA THR A 80 -10.99 -9.40 3.39
C THR A 80 -11.46 -7.97 3.13
N ASP A 81 -12.13 -7.38 4.12
CA ASP A 81 -12.50 -5.98 4.10
C ASP A 81 -11.27 -5.05 4.28
N PRO A 82 -11.37 -3.75 3.89
CA PRO A 82 -10.25 -2.82 3.92
C PRO A 82 -9.79 -2.47 5.34
N ILE A 83 -10.64 -2.59 6.34
CA ILE A 83 -10.30 -2.31 7.74
C ILE A 83 -9.42 -3.42 8.29
N THR A 84 -9.80 -4.67 8.05
CA THR A 84 -8.98 -5.85 8.37
C THR A 84 -7.64 -5.77 7.66
N PHE A 85 -7.63 -5.41 6.37
CA PHE A 85 -6.40 -5.24 5.60
C PHE A 85 -5.49 -4.19 6.22
N PHE A 86 -6.02 -3.00 6.58
CA PHE A 86 -5.25 -1.97 7.28
C PHE A 86 -4.62 -2.50 8.57
N HIS A 87 -5.40 -3.17 9.41
CA HIS A 87 -4.91 -3.70 10.70
C HIS A 87 -3.80 -4.74 10.53
N VAL A 88 -3.94 -5.65 9.55
CA VAL A 88 -2.90 -6.65 9.24
C VAL A 88 -1.60 -5.96 8.82
N ILE A 89 -1.70 -5.01 7.88
CA ILE A 89 -0.52 -4.27 7.39
C ILE A 89 0.11 -3.45 8.51
N GLU A 90 -0.68 -2.71 9.30
CA GLU A 90 -0.20 -1.95 10.46
C GLU A 90 0.51 -2.85 11.48
N THR A 91 -0.05 -4.03 11.76
CA THR A 91 0.51 -4.99 12.71
C THR A 91 1.88 -5.50 12.27
N ILE A 92 2.02 -5.89 11.01
CA ILE A 92 3.32 -6.32 10.47
C ILE A 92 4.31 -5.16 10.42
N ALA A 93 3.87 -3.95 10.06
CA ALA A 93 4.72 -2.76 9.99
C ALA A 93 5.31 -2.33 11.34
N LYS A 94 4.65 -2.65 12.46
CA LYS A 94 5.23 -2.48 13.80
C LYS A 94 6.50 -3.30 14.00
N ALA A 95 6.64 -4.42 13.28
CA ALA A 95 7.80 -5.29 13.34
C ALA A 95 8.83 -4.96 12.24
N ASP A 96 8.38 -4.95 10.98
CA ASP A 96 9.22 -4.64 9.82
C ASP A 96 8.42 -3.97 8.71
N ALA A 97 8.87 -2.79 8.30
CA ALA A 97 8.22 -1.96 7.30
C ALA A 97 8.30 -2.57 5.89
N SER A 98 9.42 -3.19 5.53
CA SER A 98 9.62 -3.79 4.22
C SER A 98 8.69 -4.99 4.00
N THR A 99 8.52 -5.82 5.03
CA THR A 99 7.58 -6.95 5.01
C THR A 99 6.14 -6.47 4.81
N ALA A 100 5.72 -5.47 5.61
CA ALA A 100 4.38 -4.90 5.49
C ALA A 100 4.13 -4.25 4.13
N TRP A 101 5.15 -3.57 3.58
CA TRP A 101 5.10 -2.99 2.25
C TRP A 101 4.90 -4.04 1.16
N CYS A 102 5.66 -5.15 1.21
CA CYS A 102 5.51 -6.25 0.26
C CYS A 102 4.11 -6.87 0.32
N LEU A 103 3.56 -7.06 1.52
CA LEU A 103 2.19 -7.57 1.70
C LEU A 103 1.13 -6.59 1.17
N SER A 104 1.30 -5.30 1.44
CA SER A 104 0.40 -4.25 0.93
C SER A 104 0.40 -4.21 -0.60
N GLN A 105 1.59 -4.20 -1.20
CA GLN A 105 1.76 -4.20 -2.65
C GLN A 105 1.16 -5.45 -3.28
N ALA A 106 1.52 -6.63 -2.78
CA ALA A 106 1.02 -7.91 -3.29
C ALA A 106 -0.50 -8.03 -3.15
N GLY A 107 -1.10 -7.51 -2.06
CA GLY A 107 -2.54 -7.46 -1.87
C GLY A 107 -3.23 -6.70 -2.99
N GLY A 108 -2.79 -5.47 -3.28
CA GLY A 108 -3.33 -4.67 -4.38
C GLY A 108 -3.09 -5.31 -5.75
N CYS A 109 -1.94 -5.96 -5.97
CA CYS A 109 -1.67 -6.72 -7.19
C CYS A 109 -2.60 -7.92 -7.34
N ALA A 110 -2.88 -8.66 -6.27
CA ALA A 110 -3.73 -9.86 -6.28
C ALA A 110 -5.19 -9.56 -6.69
N MET A 111 -5.67 -8.32 -6.49
CA MET A 111 -7.00 -7.91 -6.96
C MET A 111 -7.16 -8.01 -8.49
N SER A 112 -6.07 -8.10 -9.24
CA SER A 112 -6.11 -8.31 -10.70
C SER A 112 -6.78 -9.62 -11.10
N ALA A 113 -6.81 -10.61 -10.21
CA ALA A 113 -7.53 -11.88 -10.46
C ALA A 113 -9.01 -11.65 -10.76
N ALA A 114 -9.62 -10.59 -10.20
CA ALA A 114 -11.01 -10.21 -10.48
C ALA A 114 -11.27 -9.72 -11.91
N TYR A 115 -10.23 -9.44 -12.69
CA TYR A 115 -10.30 -8.89 -14.05
C TYR A 115 -9.90 -9.91 -15.13
N LEU A 116 -9.59 -11.13 -14.73
CA LEU A 116 -9.19 -12.22 -15.61
C LEU A 116 -10.34 -13.22 -15.80
N ASP A 117 -10.31 -13.98 -16.88
CA ASP A 117 -11.14 -15.16 -16.99
C ASP A 117 -10.80 -16.14 -15.85
N LEU A 118 -11.83 -16.68 -15.19
CA LEU A 118 -11.64 -17.52 -14.01
C LEU A 118 -10.63 -18.68 -14.21
N PRO A 119 -10.62 -19.40 -15.33
CA PRO A 119 -9.61 -20.44 -15.57
C PRO A 119 -8.17 -19.87 -15.59
N VAL A 120 -7.97 -18.66 -16.13
CA VAL A 120 -6.67 -18.00 -16.18
C VAL A 120 -6.28 -17.51 -14.79
N ALA A 121 -7.20 -16.85 -14.07
CA ALA A 121 -6.98 -16.42 -12.71
C ALA A 121 -6.63 -17.61 -11.79
N CYS A 122 -7.36 -18.72 -11.92
CA CYS A 122 -7.05 -19.95 -11.18
C CYS A 122 -5.65 -20.48 -11.54
N ALA A 123 -5.29 -20.55 -12.81
CA ALA A 123 -3.96 -21.04 -13.22
C ALA A 123 -2.81 -20.18 -12.68
N ILE A 124 -3.00 -18.84 -12.57
CA ILE A 124 -2.01 -17.92 -12.02
C ILE A 124 -1.89 -18.07 -10.48
N PHE A 125 -3.01 -18.23 -9.78
CA PHE A 125 -3.08 -18.24 -8.33
C PHE A 125 -3.34 -19.64 -7.71
N GLU A 126 -3.28 -20.72 -8.51
CA GLU A 126 -3.41 -22.11 -8.05
C GLU A 126 -2.34 -22.48 -7.02
N ASP A 127 -1.10 -22.11 -7.29
CA ASP A 127 -0.02 -22.26 -6.30
C ASP A 127 -0.34 -21.39 -5.07
N PRO A 128 -0.46 -21.97 -3.85
CA PRO A 128 -0.68 -21.22 -2.64
C PRO A 128 0.42 -20.19 -2.34
N ARG A 129 1.59 -20.33 -2.99
CA ARG A 129 2.73 -19.40 -2.91
C ARG A 129 2.76 -18.38 -4.06
N ALA A 130 1.74 -18.33 -4.90
CA ALA A 130 1.66 -17.35 -5.97
C ALA A 130 1.61 -15.92 -5.41
N VAL A 131 2.50 -15.07 -5.93
CA VAL A 131 2.56 -13.63 -5.65
C VAL A 131 2.70 -12.90 -6.98
N LEU A 132 1.89 -11.87 -7.17
CA LEU A 132 2.00 -10.94 -8.28
C LEU A 132 2.63 -9.63 -7.78
N ALA A 133 3.62 -9.14 -8.52
CA ALA A 133 4.23 -7.83 -8.27
C ALA A 133 4.26 -7.00 -9.56
N TRP A 134 4.35 -5.69 -9.42
CA TRP A 134 4.55 -4.76 -10.53
C TRP A 134 5.14 -3.42 -10.12
N GLY A 135 5.54 -2.62 -11.11
CA GLY A 135 5.97 -1.25 -10.94
C GLY A 135 5.72 -0.43 -12.21
N PRO A 136 5.88 0.88 -12.18
CA PRO A 136 5.71 1.74 -13.34
C PRO A 136 6.82 1.56 -14.37
N GLY A 137 6.48 1.84 -15.64
CA GLY A 137 7.43 1.85 -16.75
C GLY A 137 7.23 3.10 -17.62
N PRO A 138 8.19 4.03 -17.71
CA PRO A 138 8.01 5.28 -18.46
C PRO A 138 8.15 5.14 -19.97
N LYS A 139 8.80 4.07 -20.45
CA LYS A 139 9.05 3.79 -21.88
C LYS A 139 8.71 2.35 -22.17
N VAL A 140 7.43 2.07 -22.28
CA VAL A 140 6.89 0.74 -22.44
C VAL A 140 5.83 0.72 -23.52
N SER A 141 5.60 -0.43 -24.14
CA SER A 141 4.56 -0.59 -25.16
C SER A 141 4.11 -2.04 -25.27
N ALA A 142 2.85 -2.22 -25.65
CA ALA A 142 2.29 -3.49 -26.06
C ALA A 142 1.65 -3.34 -27.44
N ILE A 143 2.27 -3.95 -28.47
CA ILE A 143 1.81 -3.89 -29.86
C ILE A 143 0.87 -5.08 -30.08
N GLU A 144 -0.34 -4.81 -30.56
CA GLU A 144 -1.32 -5.84 -30.92
C GLU A 144 -0.75 -6.75 -32.02
N CYS A 145 -0.92 -8.05 -31.83
CA CYS A 145 -0.60 -9.07 -32.83
C CYS A 145 -1.60 -10.23 -32.75
N GLU A 146 -1.50 -11.19 -33.65
CA GLU A 146 -2.40 -12.37 -33.63
C GLU A 146 -2.32 -13.11 -32.28
N GLY A 147 -3.46 -13.23 -31.59
CA GLY A 147 -3.62 -13.93 -30.33
C GLY A 147 -3.09 -13.21 -29.09
N GLY A 148 -2.55 -11.98 -29.21
CA GLY A 148 -2.02 -11.27 -28.05
C GLY A 148 -1.30 -9.96 -28.35
N TYR A 149 -0.20 -9.75 -27.64
CA TYR A 149 0.59 -8.53 -27.68
C TYR A 149 2.09 -8.84 -27.74
N ARG A 150 2.85 -8.00 -28.45
CA ARG A 150 4.30 -7.93 -28.36
C ARG A 150 4.70 -6.82 -27.38
N VAL A 151 5.32 -7.21 -26.26
CA VAL A 151 5.58 -6.33 -25.14
C VAL A 151 7.05 -5.99 -25.07
N THR A 152 7.35 -4.69 -25.01
CA THR A 152 8.72 -4.19 -24.85
C THR A 152 8.74 -3.07 -23.83
N GLY A 153 9.69 -3.12 -22.89
CA GLY A 153 9.88 -2.04 -21.94
C GLY A 153 10.72 -2.40 -20.75
N VAL A 154 10.80 -1.42 -19.86
CA VAL A 154 11.52 -1.53 -18.59
C VAL A 154 10.60 -0.97 -17.50
N TRP A 155 10.38 -1.77 -16.44
CA TRP A 155 9.54 -1.42 -15.29
C TRP A 155 10.40 -1.43 -14.03
N SER A 156 10.29 -0.39 -13.23
CA SER A 156 11.05 -0.22 -11.98
C SER A 156 10.12 -0.22 -10.77
N PHE A 157 10.69 -0.30 -9.57
CA PHE A 157 9.94 -0.32 -8.31
C PHE A 157 9.01 -1.54 -8.17
N ALA A 158 9.40 -2.71 -8.70
CA ALA A 158 8.68 -3.96 -8.55
C ALA A 158 8.84 -4.54 -7.13
N SER A 159 8.17 -3.90 -6.14
CA SER A 159 8.27 -4.30 -4.73
C SER A 159 7.83 -5.75 -4.54
N GLY A 160 8.68 -6.56 -3.89
CA GLY A 160 8.43 -7.98 -3.71
C GLY A 160 8.80 -8.83 -4.94
N GLY A 161 9.35 -8.24 -6.00
CA GLY A 161 9.67 -8.94 -7.25
C GLY A 161 10.57 -10.16 -7.07
N ARG A 162 11.49 -10.15 -6.08
CA ARG A 162 12.39 -11.28 -5.82
C ARG A 162 11.70 -12.53 -5.24
N HIS A 163 10.47 -12.41 -4.76
CA HIS A 163 9.65 -13.54 -4.30
C HIS A 163 8.33 -13.66 -5.05
N ALA A 164 8.08 -12.79 -6.02
CA ALA A 164 6.94 -12.90 -6.90
C ALA A 164 7.08 -14.10 -7.85
N THR A 165 5.96 -14.70 -8.23
CA THR A 165 5.88 -15.74 -9.26
C THR A 165 5.44 -15.18 -10.60
N TRP A 166 4.72 -14.05 -10.57
CA TRP A 166 4.21 -13.34 -11.71
C TRP A 166 4.50 -11.84 -11.60
N LEU A 167 4.61 -11.19 -12.76
CA LEU A 167 4.79 -9.75 -12.88
C LEU A 167 3.70 -9.14 -13.75
N GLY A 168 3.27 -7.94 -13.38
CA GLY A 168 2.38 -7.12 -14.20
C GLY A 168 3.16 -6.00 -14.90
N ALA A 169 3.18 -6.02 -16.21
CA ALA A 169 3.79 -5.00 -17.06
C ALA A 169 2.69 -4.07 -17.60
N HIS A 170 2.56 -2.88 -17.01
CA HIS A 170 1.57 -1.88 -17.44
C HIS A 170 2.04 -1.22 -18.74
N CYS A 171 1.22 -1.26 -19.79
CA CYS A 171 1.58 -0.75 -21.12
C CYS A 171 0.43 0.01 -21.77
N PRO A 172 0.73 1.14 -22.43
CA PRO A 172 -0.16 1.67 -23.46
C PRO A 172 -0.24 0.67 -24.62
N ILE A 173 -1.42 0.56 -25.21
CA ILE A 173 -1.69 -0.33 -26.34
C ILE A 173 -1.44 0.40 -27.65
N ILE A 174 -0.71 -0.27 -28.55
CA ILE A 174 -0.43 0.18 -29.89
C ILE A 174 -1.02 -0.84 -30.86
N ALA A 175 -1.82 -0.38 -31.82
CA ALA A 175 -2.37 -1.24 -32.88
C ALA A 175 -1.26 -1.83 -33.76
N ALA A 176 -1.55 -2.90 -34.47
CA ALA A 176 -0.59 -3.57 -35.36
C ALA A 176 -0.02 -2.65 -36.47
N ASP A 177 -0.73 -1.58 -36.83
CA ASP A 177 -0.29 -0.57 -37.79
C ASP A 177 0.60 0.55 -37.16
N GLY A 178 0.88 0.46 -35.85
CA GLY A 178 1.69 1.41 -35.09
C GLY A 178 0.90 2.59 -34.52
N THR A 179 -0.43 2.65 -34.67
CA THR A 179 -1.23 3.74 -34.09
C THR A 179 -1.56 3.48 -32.63
N PRO A 180 -1.45 4.50 -31.72
CA PRO A 180 -1.89 4.33 -30.34
C PRO A 180 -3.39 4.07 -30.23
N ARG A 181 -3.76 3.14 -29.37
CA ARG A 181 -5.16 2.97 -28.97
C ARG A 181 -5.49 4.01 -27.90
N LEU A 182 -6.60 4.72 -28.11
CA LEU A 182 -7.04 5.79 -27.21
C LEU A 182 -8.40 5.43 -26.60
N GLU A 183 -8.60 5.89 -25.36
CA GLU A 183 -9.88 5.90 -24.69
C GLU A 183 -10.79 7.02 -25.24
N ALA A 184 -12.07 6.99 -24.90
CA ALA A 184 -13.02 8.00 -25.35
C ALA A 184 -12.66 9.45 -24.93
N ASN A 185 -11.89 9.60 -23.86
CA ASN A 185 -11.37 10.88 -23.35
C ASN A 185 -10.03 11.29 -24.02
N GLY A 186 -9.53 10.54 -24.99
CA GLY A 186 -8.28 10.80 -25.70
C GLY A 186 -7.00 10.34 -24.98
N MET A 187 -7.11 9.75 -23.80
CA MET A 187 -5.97 9.16 -23.09
C MET A 187 -5.55 7.82 -23.72
N PRO A 188 -4.27 7.42 -23.64
CA PRO A 188 -3.84 6.10 -24.09
C PRO A 188 -4.61 4.99 -23.38
N GLN A 189 -5.08 4.02 -24.15
CA GLN A 189 -5.63 2.79 -23.59
C GLN A 189 -4.48 1.99 -22.96
N GLU A 190 -4.59 1.67 -21.69
CA GLU A 190 -3.60 0.87 -20.95
C GLU A 190 -4.11 -0.51 -20.60
N ARG A 191 -3.23 -1.49 -20.67
CA ARG A 191 -3.45 -2.84 -20.13
C ARG A 191 -2.25 -3.28 -19.31
N THR A 192 -2.51 -4.17 -18.37
CA THR A 192 -1.47 -4.86 -17.59
C THR A 192 -1.25 -6.23 -18.21
N MET A 193 -0.04 -6.48 -18.67
CA MET A 193 0.41 -7.75 -19.24
C MET A 193 0.98 -8.61 -18.12
N LEU A 194 0.48 -9.85 -17.96
CA LEU A 194 0.94 -10.77 -16.93
C LEU A 194 1.99 -11.72 -17.52
N VAL A 195 3.16 -11.75 -16.89
CA VAL A 195 4.31 -12.54 -17.31
C VAL A 195 4.92 -13.30 -16.12
N ARG A 196 5.57 -14.42 -16.36
CA ARG A 196 6.29 -15.15 -15.32
C ARG A 196 7.55 -14.40 -14.93
N THR A 197 7.95 -14.48 -13.67
CA THR A 197 9.20 -13.86 -13.20
C THR A 197 10.46 -14.46 -13.80
N GLU A 198 10.37 -15.70 -14.31
CA GLU A 198 11.45 -16.39 -15.01
C GLU A 198 11.66 -15.91 -16.46
N ASP A 199 10.66 -15.23 -17.04
CA ASP A 199 10.68 -14.78 -18.44
C ASP A 199 11.26 -13.37 -18.62
N VAL A 200 11.63 -12.69 -17.53
CA VAL A 200 12.10 -11.30 -17.57
C VAL A 200 13.59 -11.16 -17.28
N GLU A 201 14.19 -10.08 -17.78
CA GLU A 201 15.54 -9.69 -17.42
C GLU A 201 15.51 -8.81 -16.17
N TRP A 202 16.16 -9.25 -15.08
CA TRP A 202 16.24 -8.51 -13.83
C TRP A 202 17.48 -7.64 -13.74
N THR A 203 17.31 -6.43 -13.16
CA THR A 203 18.41 -5.54 -12.79
C THR A 203 18.26 -5.12 -11.32
N ASP A 204 19.26 -5.44 -10.50
CA ASP A 204 19.33 -5.01 -9.09
C ASP A 204 19.63 -3.51 -9.04
N ILE A 205 18.59 -2.70 -8.81
CA ILE A 205 18.70 -1.24 -8.65
C ILE A 205 18.38 -0.79 -7.23
N TRP A 206 17.86 -1.71 -6.37
CA TRP A 206 17.28 -1.34 -5.09
C TRP A 206 18.33 -1.14 -3.99
N ASN A 207 19.15 -0.12 -4.15
CA ASN A 207 20.11 0.33 -3.14
C ASN A 207 19.67 1.68 -2.53
N THR A 208 18.74 1.62 -1.59
CA THR A 208 17.99 2.75 -1.06
C THR A 208 18.29 3.01 0.41
N VAL A 209 17.90 4.19 0.91
CA VAL A 209 18.10 4.57 2.32
C VAL A 209 17.19 3.79 3.26
N GLY A 210 15.97 3.44 2.87
CA GLY A 210 15.00 2.69 3.66
C GLY A 210 14.16 1.75 2.80
N LEU A 211 13.30 0.95 3.43
CA LEU A 211 12.51 -0.10 2.79
C LEU A 211 13.39 -1.06 1.95
N ARG A 212 14.60 -1.33 2.42
CA ARG A 212 15.61 -2.10 1.67
C ARG A 212 15.16 -3.52 1.39
N GLY A 213 14.44 -4.12 2.34
CA GLY A 213 13.93 -5.49 2.24
C GLY A 213 12.83 -5.68 1.18
N THR A 214 12.27 -4.60 0.61
CA THR A 214 11.26 -4.72 -0.44
C THR A 214 11.82 -5.18 -1.78
N ALA A 215 13.14 -5.05 -2.00
CA ALA A 215 13.81 -5.43 -3.24
C ALA A 215 13.04 -4.96 -4.47
N SER A 216 12.71 -3.66 -4.50
CA SER A 216 11.88 -3.07 -5.56
C SER A 216 12.69 -2.86 -6.82
N ASP A 217 13.23 -3.95 -7.35
CA ASP A 217 14.12 -3.98 -8.49
C ASP A 217 13.43 -3.60 -9.80
N GLN A 218 14.22 -3.60 -10.86
CA GLN A 218 13.80 -3.34 -12.22
C GLN A 218 13.73 -4.65 -13.01
N PHE A 219 12.72 -4.81 -13.84
CA PHE A 219 12.65 -5.88 -14.83
C PHE A 219 12.41 -5.33 -16.23
N ALA A 220 12.82 -6.09 -17.24
CA ALA A 220 12.70 -5.72 -18.64
C ALA A 220 12.16 -6.87 -19.49
N LEU A 221 11.43 -6.50 -20.54
CA LEU A 221 10.97 -7.38 -21.62
C LEU A 221 11.38 -6.78 -22.96
N LYS A 222 11.70 -7.65 -23.92
CA LYS A 222 12.05 -7.25 -25.29
C LYS A 222 11.31 -8.13 -26.27
N ASP A 223 10.37 -7.53 -27.00
CA ASP A 223 9.53 -8.20 -28.00
C ASP A 223 8.91 -9.52 -27.49
N PHE A 224 8.48 -9.53 -26.23
CA PHE A 224 7.95 -10.71 -25.54
C PHE A 224 6.48 -10.88 -25.87
N PHE A 225 6.06 -12.09 -26.28
CA PHE A 225 4.66 -12.38 -26.60
C PHE A 225 3.86 -12.65 -25.33
N VAL A 226 2.78 -11.90 -25.15
CA VAL A 226 1.78 -12.13 -24.09
C VAL A 226 0.43 -12.41 -24.74
N ARG A 227 -0.21 -13.50 -24.36
CA ARG A 227 -1.55 -13.88 -24.82
C ARG A 227 -2.59 -12.84 -24.40
N THR A 228 -3.64 -12.66 -25.17
CA THR A 228 -4.73 -11.73 -24.84
C THR A 228 -5.36 -12.03 -23.48
N ASP A 229 -5.56 -13.31 -23.13
CA ASP A 229 -6.15 -13.74 -21.87
C ASP A 229 -5.25 -13.56 -20.64
N HIS A 230 -3.96 -13.29 -20.84
CA HIS A 230 -2.99 -12.91 -19.81
C HIS A 230 -2.81 -11.38 -19.72
N SER A 231 -3.81 -10.63 -20.17
CA SER A 231 -3.84 -9.17 -20.03
C SER A 231 -5.17 -8.71 -19.45
N MET A 232 -5.14 -7.64 -18.68
CA MET A 232 -6.33 -7.03 -18.10
C MET A 232 -6.25 -5.50 -18.20
N THR A 233 -7.40 -4.82 -18.11
CA THR A 233 -7.41 -3.36 -17.97
C THR A 233 -7.13 -2.96 -16.53
N ARG A 234 -6.50 -1.79 -16.35
CA ARG A 234 -6.37 -1.13 -15.03
C ARG A 234 -7.62 -0.34 -14.65
N GLU A 235 -8.48 -0.07 -15.62
CA GLU A 235 -9.73 0.64 -15.39
C GLU A 235 -10.77 -0.26 -14.72
N PHE A 236 -11.44 0.33 -13.75
CA PHE A 236 -12.21 -0.31 -12.72
C PHE A 236 -13.32 -1.23 -13.20
N ASP A 237 -14.08 -0.83 -14.20
CA ASP A 237 -15.40 -1.44 -14.43
C ASP A 237 -15.48 -2.29 -15.69
N ARG A 238 -14.53 -2.17 -16.62
CA ARG A 238 -14.68 -2.78 -17.95
C ARG A 238 -14.55 -4.30 -18.00
N GLU A 239 -13.69 -4.86 -17.18
CA GLU A 239 -13.38 -6.31 -17.21
C GLU A 239 -13.55 -6.96 -15.83
N CYS A 240 -14.06 -6.24 -14.81
CA CYS A 240 -14.27 -6.81 -13.48
C CYS A 240 -15.34 -7.90 -13.54
N ARG A 241 -14.99 -9.11 -13.09
CA ARG A 241 -15.83 -10.30 -13.10
C ARG A 241 -16.33 -10.69 -11.72
N GLU A 242 -15.81 -10.04 -10.68
CA GLU A 242 -16.21 -10.25 -9.29
C GLU A 242 -17.22 -9.19 -8.86
N SER A 243 -18.28 -9.63 -8.19
CA SER A 243 -19.36 -8.76 -7.73
C SER A 243 -19.21 -8.32 -6.28
N GLY A 244 -18.18 -8.82 -5.57
CA GLY A 244 -17.93 -8.51 -4.17
C GLY A 244 -17.67 -7.01 -3.91
N PRO A 245 -18.03 -6.51 -2.71
CA PRO A 245 -17.87 -5.09 -2.37
C PRO A 245 -16.42 -4.63 -2.50
N LEU A 246 -15.43 -5.49 -2.23
CA LEU A 246 -14.01 -5.20 -2.35
C LEU A 246 -13.63 -4.75 -3.78
N TYR A 247 -14.19 -5.40 -4.81
CA TYR A 247 -13.85 -5.12 -6.21
C TYR A 247 -14.58 -3.90 -6.76
N ARG A 248 -15.68 -3.46 -6.11
CA ARG A 248 -16.34 -2.17 -6.38
C ARG A 248 -15.60 -0.99 -5.75
N MET A 249 -14.75 -1.22 -4.74
CA MET A 249 -13.92 -0.19 -4.11
C MET A 249 -12.68 0.16 -4.93
N GLY A 250 -12.04 -0.83 -5.52
CA GLY A 250 -10.89 -0.70 -6.38
C GLY A 250 -9.51 -0.76 -5.75
N ALA A 251 -8.58 -1.25 -6.55
CA ALA A 251 -7.19 -1.44 -6.12
C ALA A 251 -6.51 -0.13 -5.68
N GLY A 252 -6.83 1.00 -6.32
CA GLY A 252 -6.25 2.30 -5.97
C GLY A 252 -6.54 2.69 -4.51
N THR A 253 -7.77 2.49 -4.05
CA THR A 253 -8.18 2.73 -2.67
C THR A 253 -7.48 1.78 -1.70
N CYS A 254 -7.36 0.49 -2.06
CA CYS A 254 -6.65 -0.51 -1.25
C CYS A 254 -5.17 -0.16 -1.07
N TYR A 255 -4.49 0.35 -2.11
CA TYR A 255 -3.10 0.82 -1.98
C TYR A 255 -2.98 1.98 -1.00
N GLN A 256 -3.89 2.96 -1.07
CA GLN A 256 -3.89 4.11 -0.15
C GLN A 256 -4.00 3.65 1.30
N VAL A 257 -4.94 2.75 1.56
CA VAL A 257 -5.20 2.19 2.90
C VAL A 257 -4.00 1.37 3.40
N GLY A 258 -3.47 0.50 2.55
CA GLY A 258 -2.34 -0.36 2.92
C GLY A 258 -1.08 0.45 3.25
N PHE A 259 -0.71 1.43 2.43
CA PHE A 259 0.48 2.26 2.70
C PHE A 259 0.30 3.21 3.87
N ALA A 260 -0.92 3.68 4.15
CA ALA A 260 -1.24 4.37 5.40
C ALA A 260 -1.05 3.44 6.62
N GLY A 261 -1.44 2.16 6.50
CA GLY A 261 -1.20 1.12 7.51
C GLY A 261 0.30 0.91 7.77
N VAL A 262 1.13 0.84 6.72
CA VAL A 262 2.60 0.76 6.85
C VAL A 262 3.13 1.95 7.65
N ALA A 263 2.76 3.18 7.28
CA ALA A 263 3.22 4.38 7.96
C ALA A 263 2.78 4.43 9.44
N CYS A 264 1.51 4.13 9.72
CA CYS A 264 0.97 4.10 11.09
C CYS A 264 1.68 3.04 11.95
N GLY A 265 1.97 1.86 11.40
CA GLY A 265 2.69 0.80 12.10
C GLY A 265 4.12 1.19 12.46
N ILE A 266 4.86 1.80 11.52
CA ILE A 266 6.20 2.36 11.77
C ILE A 266 6.14 3.38 12.92
N ALA A 267 5.25 4.38 12.79
CA ALA A 267 5.16 5.45 13.79
C ALA A 267 4.78 4.93 15.18
N ARG A 268 3.84 3.97 15.25
CA ARG A 268 3.46 3.36 16.53
C ARG A 268 4.63 2.68 17.21
N SER A 269 5.37 1.85 16.47
CA SER A 269 6.53 1.17 17.04
C SER A 269 7.64 2.13 17.45
N VAL A 270 7.84 3.22 16.68
CA VAL A 270 8.83 4.26 17.02
C VAL A 270 8.45 4.99 18.31
N LEU A 271 7.18 5.37 18.50
CA LEU A 271 6.74 6.02 19.72
C LEU A 271 6.85 5.09 20.94
N ASP A 272 6.56 3.79 20.76
CA ASP A 272 6.71 2.79 21.84
C ASP A 272 8.17 2.64 22.26
N ASP A 273 9.10 2.48 21.31
CA ASP A 273 10.54 2.39 21.59
C ASP A 273 11.10 3.70 22.17
N PHE A 274 10.61 4.84 21.68
CA PHE A 274 11.02 6.15 22.23
C PHE A 274 10.60 6.32 23.69
N ILE A 275 9.41 5.85 24.08
CA ILE A 275 8.96 5.87 25.48
C ILE A 275 9.94 5.11 26.37
N GLU A 276 10.42 3.94 25.92
CA GLU A 276 11.42 3.16 26.68
C GLU A 276 12.78 3.90 26.76
N VAL A 277 13.21 4.51 25.67
CA VAL A 277 14.41 5.39 25.67
C VAL A 277 14.21 6.54 26.65
N ALA A 278 13.07 7.22 26.62
CA ALA A 278 12.81 8.39 27.46
C ALA A 278 12.79 8.09 28.96
N ARG A 279 12.33 6.89 29.33
CA ARG A 279 12.30 6.42 30.73
C ARG A 279 13.70 6.26 31.32
N ASN A 280 14.67 5.89 30.51
CA ASN A 280 15.99 5.45 30.99
C ASN A 280 17.13 6.40 30.64
N LYS A 281 16.98 7.20 29.58
CA LYS A 281 18.06 8.08 29.09
C LYS A 281 18.16 9.36 29.87
N VAL A 282 19.36 9.64 30.46
CA VAL A 282 19.75 10.93 30.98
C VAL A 282 20.60 11.66 29.93
N PRO A 283 20.13 12.74 29.30
CA PRO A 283 20.93 13.51 28.35
C PRO A 283 22.17 14.11 29.00
N ARG A 284 23.26 14.29 28.23
CA ARG A 284 24.47 14.91 28.72
C ARG A 284 24.19 16.32 29.24
N GLY A 285 24.56 16.60 30.50
CA GLY A 285 24.33 17.87 31.16
C GLY A 285 22.94 18.07 31.78
N ALA A 286 22.02 17.10 31.63
CA ALA A 286 20.73 17.11 32.30
C ALA A 286 20.81 16.49 33.71
N ARG A 287 19.89 16.92 34.61
CA ARG A 287 19.76 16.38 35.97
C ARG A 287 18.77 15.21 36.07
N GLY A 288 17.93 14.97 35.02
CA GLY A 288 16.91 13.96 35.01
C GLY A 288 16.87 13.25 33.68
N THR A 289 15.98 12.27 33.55
CA THR A 289 15.76 11.52 32.31
C THR A 289 14.96 12.35 31.29
N LEU A 290 14.90 11.88 30.03
CA LEU A 290 14.07 12.53 29.01
C LEU A 290 12.60 12.59 29.42
N ARG A 291 12.09 11.60 30.16
CA ARG A 291 10.71 11.59 30.66
C ARG A 291 10.39 12.75 31.62
N ASP A 292 11.39 13.32 32.25
CA ASP A 292 11.22 14.42 33.22
C ASP A 292 11.24 15.79 32.50
N ASN A 293 11.47 15.82 31.18
CA ASN A 293 11.55 17.05 30.39
C ASN A 293 10.17 17.43 29.85
N ALA A 294 9.62 18.57 30.24
CA ALA A 294 8.29 19.04 29.84
C ALA A 294 8.14 19.24 28.33
N VAL A 295 9.21 19.60 27.60
CA VAL A 295 9.18 19.72 26.12
C VAL A 295 9.01 18.36 25.48
N VAL A 296 9.72 17.35 25.97
CA VAL A 296 9.60 15.97 25.49
C VAL A 296 8.21 15.40 25.79
N GLN A 297 7.68 15.64 27.00
CA GLN A 297 6.34 15.22 27.39
C GLN A 297 5.27 15.83 26.46
N THR A 298 5.36 17.14 26.22
CA THR A 298 4.42 17.86 25.32
C THR A 298 4.52 17.33 23.89
N GLY A 299 5.74 17.17 23.36
CA GLY A 299 5.95 16.68 22.01
C GLY A 299 5.44 15.24 21.81
N LEU A 300 5.66 14.36 22.78
CA LEU A 300 5.12 13.00 22.76
C LEU A 300 3.58 12.99 22.73
N ALA A 301 2.95 13.80 23.57
CA ALA A 301 1.49 13.89 23.63
C ALA A 301 0.91 14.42 22.29
N GLN A 302 1.54 15.42 21.68
CA GLN A 302 1.15 15.95 20.37
C GLN A 302 1.33 14.91 19.26
N ALA A 303 2.45 14.18 19.23
CA ALA A 303 2.70 13.12 18.27
C ALA A 303 1.65 12.00 18.40
N GLU A 304 1.32 11.59 19.63
CA GLU A 304 0.32 10.59 19.92
C GLU A 304 -1.09 11.01 19.43
N VAL A 305 -1.51 12.24 19.74
CA VAL A 305 -2.81 12.79 19.30
C VAL A 305 -2.89 12.82 17.79
N ASN A 306 -1.86 13.35 17.11
CA ASN A 306 -1.83 13.47 15.67
C ASN A 306 -1.88 12.10 14.97
N LEU A 307 -1.11 11.13 15.47
CA LEU A 307 -1.10 9.77 14.93
C LEU A 307 -2.46 9.09 15.10
N ARG A 308 -3.06 9.17 16.30
CA ARG A 308 -4.38 8.58 16.56
C ARG A 308 -5.47 9.22 15.73
N ALA A 309 -5.49 10.54 15.61
CA ALA A 309 -6.47 11.27 14.82
C ALA A 309 -6.36 10.89 13.32
N ALA A 310 -5.14 10.87 12.78
CA ALA A 310 -4.92 10.49 11.39
C ALA A 310 -5.31 9.03 11.11
N ARG A 311 -4.92 8.10 11.99
CA ARG A 311 -5.32 6.69 11.92
C ARG A 311 -6.84 6.52 11.99
N GLY A 312 -7.49 7.22 12.94
CA GLY A 312 -8.95 7.19 13.09
C GLY A 312 -9.67 7.69 11.84
N PHE A 313 -9.14 8.72 11.20
CA PHE A 313 -9.71 9.26 9.96
C PHE A 313 -9.66 8.24 8.81
N VAL A 314 -8.54 7.50 8.64
CA VAL A 314 -8.46 6.41 7.65
C VAL A 314 -9.49 5.33 7.94
N LEU A 315 -9.55 4.84 9.17
CA LEU A 315 -10.45 3.74 9.53
C LEU A 315 -11.92 4.12 9.42
N GLN A 316 -12.30 5.32 9.89
CA GLN A 316 -13.68 5.80 9.77
C GLN A 316 -14.08 5.94 8.31
N SER A 317 -13.22 6.58 7.47
CA SER A 317 -13.49 6.71 6.04
C SER A 317 -13.67 5.35 5.35
N MET A 318 -12.91 4.34 5.77
CA MET A 318 -13.05 2.99 5.23
C MET A 318 -14.33 2.30 5.69
N ALA A 319 -14.72 2.47 6.94
CA ALA A 319 -15.95 1.90 7.47
C ALA A 319 -17.19 2.47 6.75
N ASP A 320 -17.23 3.79 6.55
CA ASP A 320 -18.33 4.46 5.86
C ASP A 320 -18.46 3.95 4.41
N ILE A 321 -17.33 3.91 3.69
CA ILE A 321 -17.30 3.42 2.30
C ILE A 321 -17.69 1.93 2.25
N TRP A 322 -17.18 1.12 3.18
CA TRP A 322 -17.46 -0.30 3.19
C TRP A 322 -18.93 -0.61 3.41
N GLN A 323 -19.61 0.14 4.29
CA GLN A 323 -21.06 0.02 4.52
C GLN A 323 -21.84 0.28 3.24
N ASP A 324 -21.54 1.38 2.52
CA ASP A 324 -22.18 1.71 1.25
C ASP A 324 -21.97 0.62 0.20
N LEU A 325 -20.72 0.14 0.07
CA LEU A 325 -20.39 -0.95 -0.87
C LEU A 325 -21.09 -2.26 -0.54
N VAL A 326 -21.22 -2.61 0.75
CA VAL A 326 -21.97 -3.81 1.18
C VAL A 326 -23.46 -3.64 0.91
N ALA A 327 -24.00 -2.43 1.01
CA ALA A 327 -25.39 -2.11 0.65
C ALA A 327 -25.66 -2.20 -0.88
N GLY A 328 -24.62 -2.26 -1.70
CA GLY A 328 -24.75 -2.42 -3.16
C GLY A 328 -24.35 -1.20 -3.98
N ASP A 329 -23.93 -0.14 -3.32
CA ASP A 329 -23.47 1.09 -3.99
C ASP A 329 -22.09 0.92 -4.64
N THR A 330 -21.71 1.92 -5.43
CA THR A 330 -20.36 2.06 -6.00
C THR A 330 -19.64 3.20 -5.32
N ILE A 331 -18.31 3.11 -5.23
CA ILE A 331 -17.50 4.18 -4.63
C ILE A 331 -17.63 5.47 -5.44
N THR A 332 -17.97 6.55 -4.75
CA THR A 332 -18.11 7.89 -5.35
C THR A 332 -16.77 8.61 -5.45
N VAL A 333 -16.69 9.64 -6.31
CA VAL A 333 -15.51 10.52 -6.39
C VAL A 333 -15.25 11.20 -5.03
N ALA A 334 -16.30 11.64 -4.33
CA ALA A 334 -16.18 12.23 -2.99
C ALA A 334 -15.51 11.29 -1.99
N GLN A 335 -15.89 10.02 -1.99
CA GLN A 335 -15.28 9.00 -1.14
C GLN A 335 -13.82 8.73 -1.51
N ARG A 336 -13.48 8.65 -2.79
CA ARG A 336 -12.09 8.50 -3.25
C ARG A 336 -11.21 9.69 -2.81
N ILE A 337 -11.73 10.93 -2.94
CA ILE A 337 -11.06 12.14 -2.45
C ILE A 337 -10.86 12.08 -0.93
N THR A 338 -11.84 11.62 -0.18
CA THR A 338 -11.76 11.47 1.28
C THR A 338 -10.66 10.48 1.67
N VAL A 339 -10.60 9.31 1.02
CA VAL A 339 -9.53 8.33 1.27
C VAL A 339 -8.15 8.88 0.90
N ARG A 340 -8.05 9.57 -0.23
CA ARG A 340 -6.81 10.24 -0.65
C ARG A 340 -6.32 11.21 0.42
N MET A 341 -7.20 12.06 0.92
CA MET A 341 -6.90 13.01 1.98
C MET A 341 -6.48 12.29 3.27
N ALA A 342 -7.25 11.29 3.71
CA ALA A 342 -7.00 10.55 4.94
C ALA A 342 -5.66 9.78 4.90
N ALA A 343 -5.41 9.05 3.82
CA ALA A 343 -4.19 8.25 3.67
C ALA A 343 -2.93 9.13 3.56
N THR A 344 -2.96 10.18 2.73
CA THR A 344 -1.83 11.11 2.61
C THR A 344 -1.55 11.80 3.96
N ASN A 345 -2.61 12.25 4.66
CA ASN A 345 -2.45 12.82 6.00
C ASN A 345 -1.84 11.82 6.99
N ALA A 346 -2.29 10.57 7.00
CA ALA A 346 -1.78 9.55 7.90
C ALA A 346 -0.28 9.28 7.68
N ILE A 347 0.16 9.19 6.41
CA ILE A 347 1.58 9.02 6.05
C ILE A 347 2.43 10.19 6.60
N HIS A 348 1.97 11.44 6.42
CA HIS A 348 2.72 12.61 6.89
C HIS A 348 2.69 12.76 8.40
N LYS A 349 1.56 12.48 9.07
CA LYS A 349 1.49 12.51 10.54
C LYS A 349 2.32 11.40 11.18
N ALA A 350 2.39 10.24 10.55
CA ALA A 350 3.31 9.17 10.95
C ALA A 350 4.78 9.63 10.85
N ARG A 351 5.17 10.27 9.73
CA ARG A 351 6.53 10.82 9.57
C ARG A 351 6.83 11.87 10.65
N GLU A 352 5.92 12.81 10.89
CA GLU A 352 6.11 13.85 11.94
C GLU A 352 6.33 13.23 13.32
N ALA A 353 5.58 12.16 13.65
CA ALA A 353 5.75 11.44 14.91
C ALA A 353 7.12 10.75 15.02
N VAL A 354 7.58 10.16 13.91
CA VAL A 354 8.92 9.54 13.84
C VAL A 354 10.02 10.59 13.95
N ASP A 355 9.89 11.71 13.22
CA ASP A 355 10.85 12.84 13.28
C ASP A 355 10.99 13.38 14.71
N PHE A 356 9.87 13.56 15.41
CA PHE A 356 9.87 13.96 16.82
C PHE A 356 10.66 12.97 17.67
N ALA A 357 10.32 11.67 17.60
CA ALA A 357 10.94 10.65 18.44
C ALA A 357 12.45 10.49 18.17
N TYR A 358 12.83 10.49 16.88
CA TYR A 358 14.22 10.42 16.44
C TYR A 358 15.05 11.60 16.99
N ASN A 359 14.55 12.83 16.81
CA ASN A 359 15.23 14.03 17.31
C ASN A 359 15.30 14.07 18.84
N ALA A 360 14.23 13.72 19.54
CA ALA A 360 14.21 13.70 21.00
C ALA A 360 15.09 12.59 21.58
N ALA A 361 15.21 11.45 20.91
CA ALA A 361 16.13 10.37 21.30
C ALA A 361 17.60 10.76 21.12
N GLY A 362 17.92 11.75 20.27
CA GLY A 362 19.29 12.24 20.04
C GLY A 362 20.23 11.12 19.57
N ALA A 363 21.50 11.16 20.01
CA ALA A 363 22.53 10.24 19.55
C ALA A 363 22.22 8.74 19.75
N THR A 364 21.25 8.36 20.56
CA THR A 364 20.80 6.95 20.67
C THR A 364 20.18 6.45 19.35
N ALA A 365 19.49 7.33 18.63
CA ALA A 365 18.75 6.94 17.43
C ALA A 365 19.61 6.81 16.16
N ILE A 366 20.91 7.23 16.19
CA ILE A 366 21.74 7.18 14.98
C ILE A 366 22.49 5.84 14.79
N PHE A 367 22.44 4.95 15.77
CA PHE A 367 23.14 3.67 15.69
C PHE A 367 22.27 2.63 14.97
N GLU A 368 22.83 1.92 13.98
CA GLU A 368 22.16 0.84 13.24
C GLU A 368 21.67 -0.29 14.16
N SER A 369 22.29 -0.47 15.32
CA SER A 369 21.84 -1.42 16.34
C SER A 369 20.56 -1.00 17.06
N HIS A 370 20.08 0.25 16.87
CA HIS A 370 18.87 0.74 17.52
C HIS A 370 17.70 0.80 16.55
N PRO A 371 16.51 0.25 16.87
CA PRO A 371 15.38 0.17 15.96
C PRO A 371 14.91 1.52 15.39
N LEU A 372 15.09 2.62 16.12
CA LEU A 372 14.70 3.97 15.67
C LEU A 372 15.41 4.40 14.39
N GLU A 373 16.66 4.00 14.19
CA GLU A 373 17.48 4.37 13.03
C GLU A 373 16.83 3.83 11.73
N ARG A 374 16.60 2.52 11.65
CA ARG A 374 16.02 1.89 10.47
C ARG A 374 14.62 2.42 10.19
N ARG A 375 13.76 2.52 11.21
CA ARG A 375 12.39 3.01 11.07
C ARG A 375 12.32 4.47 10.65
N PHE A 376 13.29 5.30 11.05
CA PHE A 376 13.43 6.66 10.55
C PHE A 376 13.70 6.66 9.04
N ARG A 377 14.61 5.84 8.54
CA ARG A 377 14.89 5.72 7.11
C ARG A 377 13.68 5.16 6.34
N ASP A 378 13.00 4.18 6.90
CA ASP A 378 11.85 3.55 6.29
C ASP A 378 10.69 4.53 6.10
N ILE A 379 10.32 5.30 7.14
CA ILE A 379 9.20 6.25 7.02
C ILE A 379 9.49 7.36 5.99
N HIS A 380 10.72 7.82 5.90
CA HIS A 380 11.10 8.79 4.87
C HIS A 380 11.04 8.20 3.46
N THR A 381 11.33 6.92 3.29
CA THR A 381 11.15 6.22 2.02
C THR A 381 9.66 6.04 1.69
N VAL A 382 8.81 5.73 2.67
CA VAL A 382 7.35 5.67 2.50
C VAL A 382 6.78 6.97 1.94
N THR A 383 7.25 8.14 2.40
CA THR A 383 6.74 9.44 1.93
C THR A 383 7.07 9.75 0.47
N GLN A 384 8.01 9.04 -0.15
CA GLN A 384 8.42 9.28 -1.55
C GLN A 384 7.55 8.51 -2.56
N GLN A 385 6.73 7.58 -2.10
CA GLN A 385 5.82 6.81 -2.95
C GLN A 385 4.60 7.66 -3.34
N LEU A 386 3.93 7.28 -4.44
CA LEU A 386 2.79 8.00 -5.02
C LEU A 386 1.75 8.42 -3.96
N GLN A 387 1.36 7.52 -3.04
CA GLN A 387 0.32 7.80 -2.04
C GLN A 387 0.76 8.79 -0.96
N GLY A 388 2.08 8.97 -0.78
CA GLY A 388 2.67 9.95 0.14
C GLY A 388 2.92 11.33 -0.48
N GLN A 389 2.62 11.55 -1.75
CA GLN A 389 2.90 12.83 -2.40
C GLN A 389 2.01 13.95 -1.86
N ILE A 390 2.63 15.01 -1.36
CA ILE A 390 1.92 16.15 -0.73
C ILE A 390 0.99 16.89 -1.73
N ARG A 391 1.27 16.79 -3.03
CA ARG A 391 0.42 17.37 -4.09
C ARG A 391 -1.01 16.81 -4.09
N HIS A 392 -1.27 15.68 -3.44
CA HIS A 392 -2.63 15.18 -3.29
C HIS A 392 -3.53 16.15 -2.53
N PHE A 393 -2.98 16.97 -1.63
CA PHE A 393 -3.74 18.02 -0.97
C PHE A 393 -4.14 19.15 -1.93
N GLU A 394 -3.39 19.39 -3.02
CA GLU A 394 -3.76 20.31 -4.08
C GLU A 394 -5.02 19.82 -4.82
N THR A 395 -5.01 18.53 -5.23
CA THR A 395 -6.19 17.88 -5.84
C THR A 395 -7.41 17.94 -4.92
N VAL A 396 -7.23 17.56 -3.64
CA VAL A 396 -8.30 17.59 -2.64
C VAL A 396 -8.82 19.02 -2.46
N GLY A 397 -7.93 19.99 -2.28
CA GLY A 397 -8.32 21.41 -2.09
C GLY A 397 -9.03 21.99 -3.31
N ALA A 398 -8.55 21.72 -4.53
CA ALA A 398 -9.19 22.15 -5.77
C ALA A 398 -10.62 21.58 -5.87
N TRP A 399 -10.77 20.28 -5.63
CA TRP A 399 -12.08 19.63 -5.66
C TRP A 399 -13.04 20.21 -4.61
N MET A 400 -12.59 20.43 -3.36
CA MET A 400 -13.38 21.02 -2.29
C MET A 400 -13.86 22.44 -2.62
N MET A 401 -13.06 23.20 -3.36
CA MET A 401 -13.41 24.57 -3.79
C MET A 401 -14.24 24.59 -5.10
N GLY A 402 -14.55 23.44 -5.70
CA GLY A 402 -15.23 23.35 -6.99
C GLY A 402 -14.39 23.81 -8.18
N ALA A 403 -13.08 23.84 -8.04
CA ALA A 403 -12.13 24.08 -9.13
C ALA A 403 -11.87 22.79 -9.92
N GLU A 404 -11.26 22.93 -11.11
CA GLU A 404 -10.80 21.79 -11.90
C GLU A 404 -9.71 21.02 -11.11
N ALA A 405 -9.92 19.75 -10.87
CA ALA A 405 -9.01 18.89 -10.11
C ALA A 405 -8.52 17.74 -11.00
N ASP A 406 -7.22 17.42 -10.91
CA ASP A 406 -6.65 16.24 -11.54
C ASP A 406 -7.05 14.98 -10.75
N LEU A 407 -7.97 14.21 -11.31
CA LEU A 407 -8.51 12.99 -10.71
C LEU A 407 -7.80 11.71 -11.19
N THR A 408 -6.70 11.80 -11.91
CA THR A 408 -6.00 10.66 -12.55
C THR A 408 -5.66 9.54 -11.56
N PHE A 409 -5.41 9.86 -10.30
CA PHE A 409 -5.07 8.89 -9.25
C PHE A 409 -6.04 8.92 -8.06
N VAL A 410 -7.25 9.40 -8.29
CA VAL A 410 -8.30 9.48 -7.25
C VAL A 410 -9.26 8.30 -7.34
#